data_d6169f8c33e01631cf996ee6960c5511
#
_entry.id   d6169f8c33e01631cf996ee6960c5511
#
_cell.length_a   1.000
_cell.length_b   1.000
_cell.length_c   1.000
_cell.angle_alpha   90.00
_cell.angle_beta   90.00
_cell.angle_gamma   90.00
#
_symmetry.space_group_name_H-M   'P 1'
#
loop_
_entity.id
_entity.type
_entity.pdbx_description
1 polymer ?
#
loop_
_entity_poly.entity_id
_entity_poly.type
_entity_poly.pdbx_seq_one_letter_code
_entity_poly.pdbx_strand_id
1 'polypeptide(L)'
;MKRLGNLLKQHKIVIFIILSIIQGLLIFLLLKPGFFSPDSQSQYNQSIGNQELSDWHPVSMVLLWRLTQFLRISVSGILLMQVCFLEVGIGLIAWTIYKKYRSWRRALLMFALPLLPYVFVLIGFVWKDIQMATAIFAGFAFVYSSTEVRKSSVKIVFYSLAALFLLYAASVRTNAIVAILPFMAYVFTLNGKVNTMKNQILAVGGIFLFMVAAIMLPKFLASATSAFSGKISNTMKSIDIVNILTPNELQSLNFTSSKLRSELGGLQNCSHFGDGLQLAF
;
A
#
# COMPACT_ATOMS: atom_id res chain seq x y z
N MET A 1 34.58 26.04 12.45
CA MET A 1 33.12 26.31 12.44
C MET A 1 32.54 26.77 11.11
N LYS A 2 33.17 27.73 10.35
CA LYS A 2 32.67 28.19 9.02
C LYS A 2 32.59 27.06 7.96
N ARG A 3 33.56 26.11 7.91
CA ARG A 3 33.52 24.95 6.98
C ARG A 3 32.35 24.01 7.25
N LEU A 4 32.05 23.71 8.51
CA LEU A 4 30.91 22.87 8.90
C LEU A 4 29.57 23.54 8.55
N GLY A 5 29.47 24.86 8.75
CA GLY A 5 28.29 25.63 8.35
C GLY A 5 28.05 25.66 6.82
N ASN A 6 29.11 25.66 6.02
CA ASN A 6 29.01 25.59 4.56
C ASN A 6 28.68 24.17 4.07
N LEU A 7 29.22 23.12 4.68
CA LEU A 7 28.86 21.73 4.43
C LEU A 7 27.38 21.47 4.79
N LEU A 8 26.93 21.96 5.94
CA LEU A 8 25.52 21.88 6.34
C LEU A 8 24.58 22.68 5.40
N LYS A 9 25.07 23.77 4.79
CA LYS A 9 24.29 24.51 3.78
C LYS A 9 24.14 23.76 2.45
N GLN A 10 25.13 23.00 2.03
CA GLN A 10 25.12 22.21 0.80
C GLN A 10 24.33 20.88 0.92
N HIS A 11 24.27 20.30 2.12
CA HIS A 11 23.76 18.95 2.37
C HIS A 11 22.46 18.91 3.20
N LYS A 12 21.62 19.94 3.13
CA LYS A 12 20.38 20.01 3.94
C LYS A 12 19.41 18.86 3.67
N ILE A 13 19.39 18.33 2.47
CA ILE A 13 18.60 17.14 2.15
C ILE A 13 19.07 15.93 2.98
N VAL A 14 20.40 15.81 3.20
CA VAL A 14 20.97 14.71 3.98
C VAL A 14 20.46 14.71 5.43
N ILE A 15 20.26 15.91 6.00
CA ILE A 15 19.72 16.03 7.36
C ILE A 15 18.30 15.45 7.43
N PHE A 16 17.42 15.78 6.46
CA PHE A 16 16.08 15.26 6.42
C PHE A 16 16.05 13.74 6.18
N ILE A 17 16.97 13.23 5.33
CA ILE A 17 17.15 11.78 5.12
C ILE A 17 17.56 11.09 6.43
N ILE A 18 18.54 11.64 7.15
CA ILE A 18 18.99 11.08 8.43
C ILE A 18 17.87 11.09 9.47
N LEU A 19 17.12 12.19 9.58
CA LEU A 19 15.98 12.30 10.49
C LEU A 19 14.89 11.27 10.15
N SER A 20 14.54 11.11 8.87
CA SER A 20 13.59 10.08 8.43
C SER A 20 14.08 8.68 8.75
N ILE A 21 15.36 8.37 8.53
CA ILE A 21 15.92 7.05 8.85
C ILE A 21 15.86 6.79 10.36
N ILE A 22 16.27 7.76 11.19
CA ILE A 22 16.24 7.61 12.64
C ILE A 22 14.81 7.43 13.13
N GLN A 23 13.88 8.28 12.69
CA GLN A 23 12.48 8.19 13.11
C GLN A 23 11.85 6.88 12.65
N GLY A 24 12.04 6.51 11.38
CA GLY A 24 11.53 5.27 10.83
C GLY A 24 12.07 4.03 11.54
N LEU A 25 13.37 4.02 11.87
CA LEU A 25 13.98 2.95 12.66
C LEU A 25 13.36 2.86 14.07
N LEU A 26 13.15 3.97 14.74
CA LEU A 26 12.51 4.00 16.05
C LEU A 26 11.08 3.48 15.98
N ILE A 27 10.27 3.96 15.03
CA ILE A 27 8.89 3.50 14.84
C ILE A 27 8.87 1.99 14.56
N PHE A 28 9.72 1.52 13.64
CA PHE A 28 9.82 0.11 13.32
C PHE A 28 10.20 -0.75 14.53
N LEU A 29 11.20 -0.34 15.30
CA LEU A 29 11.64 -1.08 16.48
C LEU A 29 10.58 -1.12 17.60
N LEU A 30 9.79 -0.05 17.76
CA LEU A 30 8.72 0.02 18.74
C LEU A 30 7.50 -0.81 18.35
N LEU A 31 7.18 -0.89 17.05
CA LEU A 31 5.96 -1.52 16.56
C LEU A 31 6.16 -2.95 16.03
N LYS A 32 7.41 -3.42 15.85
CA LYS A 32 7.65 -4.79 15.36
C LYS A 32 7.09 -5.85 16.32
N PRO A 33 6.52 -6.94 15.82
CA PRO A 33 6.48 -7.38 14.42
C PRO A 33 5.39 -6.71 13.59
N GLY A 34 4.54 -5.88 14.15
CA GLY A 34 3.31 -5.30 13.61
C GLY A 34 2.06 -5.94 14.21
N PHE A 35 0.92 -5.25 14.07
CA PHE A 35 -0.38 -5.77 14.51
C PHE A 35 -1.03 -6.54 13.36
N PHE A 36 -1.22 -7.83 13.58
CA PHE A 36 -1.75 -8.74 12.57
C PHE A 36 -3.27 -8.87 12.70
N SER A 37 -3.94 -8.91 11.56
CA SER A 37 -5.30 -9.37 11.40
C SER A 37 -5.30 -10.77 10.74
N PRO A 38 -6.43 -11.48 10.71
CA PRO A 38 -6.54 -12.73 9.97
C PRO A 38 -6.15 -12.59 8.50
N ASP A 39 -6.53 -11.48 7.86
CA ASP A 39 -6.12 -11.15 6.48
C ASP A 39 -4.60 -11.04 6.35
N SER A 40 -3.95 -10.37 7.30
CA SER A 40 -2.49 -10.21 7.32
C SER A 40 -1.79 -11.55 7.51
N GLN A 41 -2.32 -12.40 8.37
CA GLN A 41 -1.79 -13.73 8.63
C GLN A 41 -1.89 -14.62 7.38
N SER A 42 -3.03 -14.59 6.68
CA SER A 42 -3.21 -15.32 5.43
C SER A 42 -2.22 -14.83 4.35
N GLN A 43 -2.07 -13.51 4.19
CA GLN A 43 -1.10 -12.94 3.25
C GLN A 43 0.35 -13.32 3.59
N TYR A 44 0.69 -13.32 4.88
CA TYR A 44 1.99 -13.78 5.33
C TYR A 44 2.22 -15.25 4.98
N ASN A 45 1.25 -16.14 5.28
CA ASN A 45 1.33 -17.55 4.94
C ASN A 45 1.48 -17.79 3.42
N GLN A 46 0.79 -17.01 2.59
CA GLN A 46 0.99 -17.02 1.13
C GLN A 46 2.40 -16.54 0.74
N SER A 47 2.96 -15.59 1.47
CA SER A 47 4.30 -15.06 1.18
C SER A 47 5.41 -16.07 1.47
N ILE A 48 5.25 -16.90 2.50
CA ILE A 48 6.22 -17.97 2.86
C ILE A 48 5.94 -19.32 2.21
N GLY A 49 4.86 -19.43 1.41
CA GLY A 49 4.49 -20.65 0.71
C GLY A 49 3.71 -21.67 1.53
N ASN A 50 3.26 -21.31 2.74
CA ASN A 50 2.42 -22.18 3.60
C ASN A 50 0.96 -22.21 3.13
N GLN A 51 0.55 -21.26 2.28
CA GLN A 51 -0.75 -21.23 1.62
C GLN A 51 -0.54 -20.95 0.13
N GLU A 52 -1.43 -21.51 -0.70
CA GLU A 52 -1.46 -21.17 -2.12
C GLU A 52 -1.77 -19.69 -2.33
N LEU A 53 -1.14 -19.11 -3.34
CA LEU A 53 -1.37 -17.73 -3.70
C LEU A 53 -2.77 -17.59 -4.28
N SER A 54 -3.56 -16.68 -3.72
CA SER A 54 -4.92 -16.39 -4.20
C SER A 54 -5.07 -14.90 -4.51
N ASP A 55 -6.01 -14.58 -5.39
CA ASP A 55 -6.39 -13.20 -5.72
C ASP A 55 -7.38 -12.57 -4.70
N TRP A 56 -7.73 -13.32 -3.63
CA TRP A 56 -8.51 -12.80 -2.50
C TRP A 56 -7.81 -11.63 -1.80
N HIS A 57 -6.50 -11.74 -1.68
CA HIS A 57 -5.63 -10.69 -1.17
C HIS A 57 -4.78 -10.10 -2.30
N PRO A 58 -4.33 -8.84 -2.17
CA PRO A 58 -3.52 -8.22 -3.22
C PRO A 58 -2.19 -8.95 -3.39
N VAL A 59 -2.04 -9.60 -4.53
CA VAL A 59 -0.81 -10.34 -4.91
C VAL A 59 0.43 -9.45 -4.82
N SER A 60 0.30 -8.17 -5.17
CA SER A 60 1.40 -7.19 -5.08
C SER A 60 1.95 -7.05 -3.66
N MET A 61 1.08 -7.09 -2.63
CA MET A 61 1.51 -7.02 -1.23
C MET A 61 2.20 -8.32 -0.80
N VAL A 62 1.71 -9.49 -1.24
CA VAL A 62 2.35 -10.78 -0.98
C VAL A 62 3.73 -10.84 -1.63
N LEU A 63 3.87 -10.37 -2.87
CA LEU A 63 5.16 -10.31 -3.57
C LEU A 63 6.15 -9.36 -2.89
N LEU A 64 5.68 -8.21 -2.42
CA LEU A 64 6.52 -7.30 -1.64
C LEU A 64 6.97 -7.95 -0.34
N TRP A 65 6.10 -8.73 0.31
CA TRP A 65 6.45 -9.48 1.52
C TRP A 65 7.52 -10.55 1.23
N ARG A 66 7.39 -11.30 0.12
CA ARG A 66 8.42 -12.25 -0.34
C ARG A 66 9.78 -11.56 -0.55
N LEU A 67 9.78 -10.35 -1.12
CA LEU A 67 11.01 -9.57 -1.29
C LEU A 67 11.66 -9.23 0.05
N THR A 68 10.87 -8.87 1.07
CA THR A 68 11.43 -8.55 2.40
C THR A 68 11.97 -9.78 3.13
N GLN A 69 11.47 -10.97 2.82
CA GLN A 69 12.04 -12.23 3.34
C GLN A 69 13.43 -12.50 2.79
N PHE A 70 13.68 -12.15 1.54
CA PHE A 70 15.02 -12.21 0.94
C PHE A 70 16.03 -11.39 1.75
N LEU A 71 15.58 -10.31 2.38
CA LEU A 71 16.36 -9.46 3.28
C LEU A 71 16.41 -10.00 4.72
N ARG A 72 15.91 -11.21 4.98
CA ARG A 72 15.79 -11.83 6.31
C ARG A 72 14.95 -11.04 7.32
N ILE A 73 14.02 -10.20 6.81
CA ILE A 73 13.08 -9.41 7.60
C ILE A 73 11.70 -10.08 7.53
N SER A 74 11.61 -11.32 7.98
CA SER A 74 10.46 -12.21 7.87
C SER A 74 9.07 -11.55 8.14
N VAL A 75 8.56 -11.70 9.34
CA VAL A 75 7.20 -11.29 9.71
C VAL A 75 7.01 -9.77 9.60
N SER A 76 8.00 -8.99 10.02
CA SER A 76 7.93 -7.51 10.06
C SER A 76 8.13 -6.84 8.70
N GLY A 77 8.22 -7.60 7.60
CA GLY A 77 8.60 -7.06 6.29
C GLY A 77 7.66 -5.97 5.78
N ILE A 78 6.36 -6.19 5.86
CA ILE A 78 5.37 -5.19 5.41
C ILE A 78 5.34 -3.97 6.35
N LEU A 79 5.47 -4.18 7.68
CA LEU A 79 5.61 -3.07 8.60
C LEU A 79 6.80 -2.18 8.22
N LEU A 80 7.96 -2.78 7.92
CA LEU A 80 9.11 -2.01 7.46
C LEU A 80 8.80 -1.21 6.20
N MET A 81 8.16 -1.83 5.19
CA MET A 81 7.83 -1.13 3.94
C MET A 81 6.89 0.05 4.15
N GLN A 82 5.82 -0.12 4.94
CA GLN A 82 4.88 0.98 5.20
C GLN A 82 5.51 2.11 6.02
N VAL A 83 6.39 1.81 6.97
CA VAL A 83 7.18 2.82 7.69
C VAL A 83 8.14 3.52 6.71
N CYS A 84 8.85 2.79 5.85
CA CYS A 84 9.71 3.39 4.83
C CYS A 84 8.95 4.32 3.89
N PHE A 85 7.76 3.92 3.42
CA PHE A 85 6.94 4.76 2.55
C PHE A 85 6.49 6.05 3.24
N LEU A 86 6.06 5.94 4.51
CA LEU A 86 5.70 7.10 5.33
C LEU A 86 6.88 8.05 5.49
N GLU A 87 8.05 7.54 5.89
CA GLU A 87 9.23 8.36 6.17
C GLU A 87 9.85 8.98 4.92
N VAL A 88 9.82 8.28 3.79
CA VAL A 88 10.18 8.86 2.48
C VAL A 88 9.28 10.06 2.17
N GLY A 89 7.97 9.91 2.38
CA GLY A 89 7.03 11.01 2.19
C GLY A 89 7.30 12.19 3.11
N ILE A 90 7.50 11.95 4.41
CA ILE A 90 7.80 12.97 5.41
C ILE A 90 9.10 13.72 5.07
N GLY A 91 10.17 12.99 4.81
CA GLY A 91 11.47 13.58 4.50
C GLY A 91 11.44 14.46 3.25
N LEU A 92 10.77 13.99 2.19
CA LEU A 92 10.61 14.75 0.94
C LEU A 92 9.78 16.03 1.15
N ILE A 93 8.65 15.95 1.84
CA ILE A 93 7.80 17.12 2.11
C ILE A 93 8.53 18.10 3.02
N ALA A 94 9.20 17.62 4.08
CA ALA A 94 10.00 18.46 4.97
C ALA A 94 11.12 19.20 4.22
N TRP A 95 11.86 18.49 3.36
CA TRP A 95 12.87 19.12 2.50
C TRP A 95 12.25 20.17 1.57
N THR A 96 11.11 19.88 0.95
CA THR A 96 10.41 20.80 0.05
C THR A 96 9.94 22.06 0.77
N ILE A 97 9.31 21.90 1.95
CA ILE A 97 8.90 23.00 2.81
C ILE A 97 10.09 23.87 3.21
N TYR A 98 11.17 23.22 3.64
CA TYR A 98 12.38 23.95 3.99
C TYR A 98 12.93 24.75 2.79
N LYS A 99 12.97 24.14 1.61
CA LYS A 99 13.48 24.77 0.39
C LYS A 99 12.64 25.97 -0.04
N LYS A 100 11.32 25.83 0.04
CA LYS A 100 10.34 26.86 -0.34
C LYS A 100 10.28 28.01 0.66
N TYR A 101 10.18 27.72 1.95
CA TYR A 101 9.91 28.71 2.99
C TYR A 101 11.15 29.09 3.82
N ARG A 102 12.29 28.43 3.64
CA ARG A 102 13.54 28.62 4.39
C ARG A 102 13.37 28.53 5.92
N SER A 103 12.36 27.80 6.39
CA SER A 103 12.00 27.65 7.80
C SER A 103 12.20 26.21 8.30
N TRP A 104 13.15 26.03 9.20
CA TRP A 104 13.37 24.75 9.87
C TRP A 104 12.18 24.32 10.74
N ARG A 105 11.54 25.27 11.44
CA ARG A 105 10.39 24.98 12.30
C ARG A 105 9.25 24.33 11.50
N ARG A 106 8.90 24.91 10.35
CA ARG A 106 7.85 24.36 9.47
C ARG A 106 8.22 22.99 8.90
N ALA A 107 9.47 22.80 8.51
CA ALA A 107 9.93 21.52 7.99
C ALA A 107 9.93 20.42 9.07
N LEU A 108 10.39 20.73 10.27
CA LEU A 108 10.44 19.77 11.37
C LEU A 108 9.07 19.38 11.90
N LEU A 109 8.03 20.24 11.72
CA LEU A 109 6.64 19.87 12.05
C LEU A 109 6.17 18.62 11.29
N MET A 110 6.71 18.32 10.12
CA MET A 110 6.36 17.10 9.39
C MET A 110 6.73 15.83 10.15
N PHE A 111 7.82 15.87 10.91
CA PHE A 111 8.24 14.74 11.75
C PHE A 111 7.38 14.54 13.01
N ALA A 112 6.49 15.48 13.33
CA ALA A 112 5.48 15.30 14.35
C ALA A 112 4.29 14.44 13.88
N LEU A 113 4.07 14.31 12.56
CA LEU A 113 2.93 13.58 11.99
C LEU A 113 2.84 12.13 12.46
N PRO A 114 3.89 11.29 12.39
CA PRO A 114 3.82 9.91 12.87
C PRO A 114 3.72 9.79 14.39
N LEU A 115 4.01 10.87 15.13
CA LEU A 115 3.91 10.87 16.59
C LEU A 115 2.49 11.15 17.10
N LEU A 116 1.58 11.56 16.21
CA LEU A 116 0.15 11.66 16.53
C LEU A 116 -0.36 10.27 16.92
N PRO A 117 -1.02 10.08 18.07
CA PRO A 117 -1.38 8.76 18.59
C PRO A 117 -2.15 7.91 17.58
N TYR A 118 -3.07 8.51 16.85
CA TYR A 118 -3.84 7.84 15.81
C TYR A 118 -2.96 7.34 14.66
N VAL A 119 -2.05 8.17 14.15
CA VAL A 119 -1.14 7.79 13.06
C VAL A 119 -0.16 6.73 13.53
N PHE A 120 0.39 6.89 14.75
CA PHE A 120 1.33 5.95 15.34
C PHE A 120 0.73 4.55 15.50
N VAL A 121 -0.51 4.47 16.00
CA VAL A 121 -1.19 3.18 16.15
C VAL A 121 -1.51 2.57 14.79
N LEU A 122 -2.06 3.36 13.86
CA LEU A 122 -2.43 2.86 12.53
C LEU A 122 -1.23 2.32 11.76
N ILE A 123 -0.07 2.98 11.82
CA ILE A 123 1.12 2.52 11.11
C ILE A 123 1.61 1.16 11.61
N GLY A 124 1.22 0.75 12.84
CA GLY A 124 1.52 -0.56 13.40
C GLY A 124 0.68 -1.70 12.78
N PHE A 125 -0.49 -1.40 12.22
CA PHE A 125 -1.34 -2.42 11.62
C PHE A 125 -0.82 -2.82 10.22
N VAL A 126 -0.59 -4.12 10.03
CA VAL A 126 -0.15 -4.68 8.76
C VAL A 126 -1.39 -4.88 7.86
N TRP A 127 -1.98 -3.79 7.41
CA TRP A 127 -3.18 -3.78 6.58
C TRP A 127 -2.92 -3.24 5.18
N LYS A 128 -3.64 -3.82 4.21
CA LYS A 128 -3.64 -3.35 2.82
C LYS A 128 -4.00 -1.86 2.69
N ASP A 129 -4.88 -1.36 3.57
CA ASP A 129 -5.30 0.04 3.57
C ASP A 129 -4.17 0.98 4.03
N ILE A 130 -3.42 0.59 5.05
CA ILE A 130 -2.28 1.35 5.54
C ILE A 130 -1.15 1.35 4.52
N GLN A 131 -0.90 0.18 3.91
CA GLN A 131 0.09 0.05 2.84
C GLN A 131 -0.27 0.93 1.62
N MET A 132 -1.54 0.94 1.21
CA MET A 132 -2.06 1.82 0.18
C MET A 132 -1.87 3.30 0.54
N ALA A 133 -2.29 3.70 1.74
CA ALA A 133 -2.26 5.09 2.18
C ALA A 133 -0.82 5.63 2.25
N THR A 134 0.12 4.86 2.79
CA THR A 134 1.53 5.25 2.87
C THR A 134 2.18 5.32 1.48
N ALA A 135 1.81 4.43 0.57
CA ALA A 135 2.28 4.48 -0.81
C ALA A 135 1.73 5.71 -1.57
N ILE A 136 0.44 6.03 -1.41
CA ILE A 136 -0.15 7.27 -1.97
C ILE A 136 0.56 8.50 -1.41
N PHE A 137 0.81 8.54 -0.10
CA PHE A 137 1.51 9.64 0.55
C PHE A 137 2.93 9.83 0.01
N ALA A 138 3.70 8.73 -0.15
CA ALA A 138 5.02 8.78 -0.76
C ALA A 138 4.96 9.26 -2.22
N GLY A 139 4.03 8.72 -3.02
CA GLY A 139 3.83 9.15 -4.41
C GLY A 139 3.51 10.63 -4.53
N PHE A 140 2.58 11.15 -3.70
CA PHE A 140 2.28 12.57 -3.61
C PHE A 140 3.52 13.40 -3.22
N ALA A 141 4.29 12.93 -2.23
CA ALA A 141 5.49 13.63 -1.78
C ALA A 141 6.53 13.80 -2.90
N PHE A 142 6.72 12.79 -3.74
CA PHE A 142 7.58 12.89 -4.93
C PHE A 142 7.06 13.95 -5.92
N VAL A 143 5.76 13.93 -6.23
CA VAL A 143 5.14 14.95 -7.12
C VAL A 143 5.33 16.34 -6.54
N TYR A 144 4.95 16.55 -5.28
CA TYR A 144 5.07 17.84 -4.64
C TYR A 144 6.51 18.34 -4.60
N SER A 145 7.46 17.44 -4.30
CA SER A 145 8.88 17.77 -4.23
C SER A 145 9.50 18.07 -5.60
N SER A 146 8.92 17.54 -6.69
CA SER A 146 9.37 17.84 -8.05
C SER A 146 9.26 19.32 -8.41
N THR A 147 8.37 20.08 -7.75
CA THR A 147 8.20 21.52 -7.96
C THR A 147 9.45 22.31 -7.59
N GLU A 148 10.23 21.83 -6.64
CA GLU A 148 11.46 22.46 -6.17
C GLU A 148 12.73 21.95 -6.87
N VAL A 149 12.61 20.99 -7.77
CA VAL A 149 13.72 20.43 -8.54
C VAL A 149 13.91 21.25 -9.82
N ARG A 150 15.14 21.70 -10.10
CA ARG A 150 15.45 22.50 -11.30
C ARG A 150 15.82 21.65 -12.51
N LYS A 151 16.58 20.55 -12.31
CA LYS A 151 17.05 19.70 -13.41
C LYS A 151 15.93 18.82 -13.94
N SER A 152 15.69 18.87 -15.25
CA SER A 152 14.64 18.10 -15.92
C SER A 152 14.81 16.59 -15.73
N SER A 153 16.02 16.06 -15.81
CA SER A 153 16.31 14.64 -15.58
C SER A 153 15.90 14.17 -14.18
N VAL A 154 16.16 15.00 -13.16
CA VAL A 154 15.76 14.67 -11.78
C VAL A 154 14.24 14.76 -11.62
N LYS A 155 13.57 15.71 -12.29
CA LYS A 155 12.10 15.75 -12.31
C LYS A 155 11.49 14.47 -12.88
N ILE A 156 12.06 13.95 -13.97
CA ILE A 156 11.61 12.70 -14.57
C ILE A 156 11.73 11.56 -13.56
N VAL A 157 12.85 11.45 -12.85
CA VAL A 157 13.02 10.43 -11.79
C VAL A 157 11.95 10.57 -10.70
N PHE A 158 11.66 11.81 -10.25
CA PHE A 158 10.62 12.05 -9.25
C PHE A 158 9.23 11.63 -9.74
N TYR A 159 8.86 11.96 -10.98
CA TYR A 159 7.59 11.52 -11.56
C TYR A 159 7.52 10.01 -11.77
N SER A 160 8.64 9.37 -12.16
CA SER A 160 8.70 7.92 -12.31
C SER A 160 8.53 7.20 -10.97
N LEU A 161 9.19 7.69 -9.92
CA LEU A 161 9.02 7.16 -8.57
C LEU A 161 7.59 7.40 -8.05
N ALA A 162 7.03 8.59 -8.29
CA ALA A 162 5.64 8.86 -7.94
C ALA A 162 4.68 7.88 -8.63
N ALA A 163 4.85 7.66 -9.95
CA ALA A 163 4.04 6.71 -10.70
C ALA A 163 4.17 5.28 -10.16
N LEU A 164 5.40 4.85 -9.80
CA LEU A 164 5.64 3.54 -9.20
C LEU A 164 4.88 3.36 -7.89
N PHE A 165 4.96 4.33 -6.97
CA PHE A 165 4.25 4.28 -5.69
C PHE A 165 2.73 4.30 -5.87
N LEU A 166 2.21 5.12 -6.79
CA LEU A 166 0.78 5.21 -7.06
C LEU A 166 0.23 3.96 -7.76
N LEU A 167 1.00 3.35 -8.69
CA LEU A 167 0.65 2.07 -9.30
C LEU A 167 0.67 0.94 -8.27
N TYR A 168 1.66 0.93 -7.38
CA TYR A 168 1.69 -0.02 -6.28
C TYR A 168 0.45 0.15 -5.38
N ALA A 169 0.10 1.36 -4.97
CA ALA A 169 -1.09 1.63 -4.18
C ALA A 169 -2.38 1.13 -4.86
N ALA A 170 -2.53 1.38 -6.17
CA ALA A 170 -3.65 0.89 -6.96
C ALA A 170 -3.66 -0.65 -7.09
N SER A 171 -2.48 -1.29 -7.12
CA SER A 171 -2.37 -2.75 -7.15
C SER A 171 -2.68 -3.41 -5.81
N VAL A 172 -2.48 -2.69 -4.70
CA VAL A 172 -2.88 -3.15 -3.36
C VAL A 172 -4.39 -3.01 -3.15
N ARG A 173 -4.98 -1.92 -3.67
CA ARG A 173 -6.42 -1.68 -3.56
C ARG A 173 -6.96 -0.92 -4.78
N THR A 174 -7.93 -1.50 -5.47
CA THR A 174 -8.51 -0.90 -6.68
C THR A 174 -9.22 0.44 -6.42
N ASN A 175 -9.80 0.63 -5.22
CA ASN A 175 -10.41 1.91 -4.84
C ASN A 175 -9.38 3.04 -4.65
N ALA A 176 -8.07 2.74 -4.54
CA ALA A 176 -7.02 3.75 -4.55
C ALA A 176 -7.05 4.64 -5.81
N ILE A 177 -7.54 4.11 -6.93
CA ILE A 177 -7.66 4.85 -8.20
C ILE A 177 -8.46 6.14 -7.99
N VAL A 178 -9.56 6.07 -7.22
CA VAL A 178 -10.41 7.23 -6.93
C VAL A 178 -9.64 8.31 -6.15
N ALA A 179 -8.81 7.89 -5.19
CA ALA A 179 -7.96 8.81 -4.42
C ALA A 179 -6.80 9.38 -5.26
N ILE A 180 -6.29 8.63 -6.24
CA ILE A 180 -5.16 9.03 -7.08
C ILE A 180 -5.57 10.04 -8.16
N LEU A 181 -6.80 9.99 -8.67
CA LEU A 181 -7.28 10.88 -9.74
C LEU A 181 -7.07 12.37 -9.45
N PRO A 182 -7.42 12.92 -8.26
CA PRO A 182 -7.15 14.32 -7.94
C PRO A 182 -5.65 14.67 -7.98
N PHE A 183 -4.78 13.74 -7.56
CA PHE A 183 -3.32 13.95 -7.64
C PHE A 183 -2.83 13.99 -9.08
N MET A 184 -3.34 13.13 -9.94
CA MET A 184 -3.01 13.17 -11.37
C MET A 184 -3.43 14.51 -12.00
N ALA A 185 -4.64 14.99 -11.72
CA ALA A 185 -5.10 16.29 -12.17
C ALA A 185 -4.18 17.43 -11.65
N TYR A 186 -3.79 17.36 -10.37
CA TYR A 186 -2.87 18.33 -9.77
C TYR A 186 -1.50 18.35 -10.46
N VAL A 187 -0.92 17.20 -10.82
CA VAL A 187 0.36 17.13 -11.55
C VAL A 187 0.32 17.95 -12.84
N PHE A 188 -0.79 17.87 -13.58
CA PHE A 188 -0.93 18.61 -14.83
C PHE A 188 -1.05 20.12 -14.60
N THR A 189 -1.75 20.54 -13.55
CA THR A 189 -1.85 21.97 -13.20
C THR A 189 -0.51 22.57 -12.76
N LEU A 190 0.33 21.81 -12.03
CA LEU A 190 1.65 22.25 -11.60
C LEU A 190 2.59 22.62 -12.75
N ASN A 191 2.46 21.97 -13.88
CA ASN A 191 3.31 22.23 -15.02
C ASN A 191 2.92 23.47 -15.84
N GLY A 192 1.81 24.16 -15.49
CA GLY A 192 1.37 25.42 -16.12
C GLY A 192 1.10 25.35 -17.62
N LYS A 193 1.16 24.17 -18.21
CA LYS A 193 1.11 23.95 -19.67
C LYS A 193 -0.24 23.45 -20.17
N VAL A 194 -1.26 23.46 -19.31
CA VAL A 194 -2.59 22.91 -19.67
C VAL A 194 -3.41 23.87 -20.53
N ASN A 195 -2.87 25.06 -20.84
CA ASN A 195 -3.57 26.09 -21.61
C ASN A 195 -3.69 25.80 -23.11
N THR A 196 -3.02 24.79 -23.62
CA THR A 196 -3.14 24.40 -25.03
C THR A 196 -3.93 23.10 -25.13
N MET A 197 -4.81 23.01 -26.17
CA MET A 197 -5.62 21.80 -26.43
C MET A 197 -4.76 20.54 -26.54
N LYS A 198 -3.57 20.66 -27.17
CA LYS A 198 -2.61 19.56 -27.26
C LYS A 198 -2.18 19.04 -25.88
N ASN A 199 -1.88 19.94 -24.93
CA ASN A 199 -1.44 19.55 -23.58
C ASN A 199 -2.58 18.98 -22.74
N GLN A 200 -3.82 19.43 -22.96
CA GLN A 200 -5.01 18.85 -22.33
C GLN A 200 -5.23 17.41 -22.82
N ILE A 201 -5.14 17.17 -24.13
CA ILE A 201 -5.25 15.82 -24.70
C ILE A 201 -4.16 14.89 -24.14
N LEU A 202 -2.89 15.37 -24.08
CA LEU A 202 -1.80 14.59 -23.50
C LEU A 202 -2.02 14.30 -22.00
N ALA A 203 -2.58 15.24 -21.26
CA ALA A 203 -2.90 15.07 -19.84
C ALA A 203 -3.99 13.98 -19.67
N VAL A 204 -5.09 14.10 -20.40
CA VAL A 204 -6.18 13.12 -20.35
C VAL A 204 -5.70 11.73 -20.80
N GLY A 205 -4.93 11.67 -21.89
CA GLY A 205 -4.33 10.42 -22.35
C GLY A 205 -3.39 9.78 -21.34
N GLY A 206 -2.58 10.57 -20.65
CA GLY A 206 -1.69 10.10 -19.57
C GLY A 206 -2.46 9.56 -18.37
N ILE A 207 -3.53 10.25 -17.95
CA ILE A 207 -4.42 9.77 -16.89
C ILE A 207 -5.07 8.46 -17.29
N PHE A 208 -5.62 8.39 -18.53
CA PHE A 208 -6.25 7.18 -19.05
C PHE A 208 -5.28 6.00 -19.09
N LEU A 209 -4.07 6.21 -19.61
CA LEU A 209 -3.04 5.17 -19.67
C LEU A 209 -2.67 4.68 -18.26
N PHE A 210 -2.51 5.60 -17.30
CA PHE A 210 -2.25 5.25 -15.91
C PHE A 210 -3.41 4.42 -15.31
N MET A 211 -4.66 4.79 -15.56
CA MET A 211 -5.82 4.03 -15.09
C MET A 211 -5.86 2.62 -15.67
N VAL A 212 -5.60 2.48 -16.97
CA VAL A 212 -5.50 1.16 -17.62
C VAL A 212 -4.40 0.32 -16.98
N ALA A 213 -3.21 0.89 -16.77
CA ALA A 213 -2.11 0.21 -16.10
C ALA A 213 -2.48 -0.19 -14.65
N ALA A 214 -3.13 0.69 -13.90
CA ALA A 214 -3.56 0.46 -12.53
C ALA A 214 -4.61 -0.68 -12.40
N ILE A 215 -5.49 -0.82 -13.39
CA ILE A 215 -6.50 -1.90 -13.44
C ILE A 215 -5.88 -3.22 -13.94
N MET A 216 -4.95 -3.14 -14.90
CA MET A 216 -4.36 -4.34 -15.51
C MET A 216 -3.25 -4.96 -14.65
N LEU A 217 -2.49 -4.13 -13.91
CA LEU A 217 -1.35 -4.60 -13.12
C LEU A 217 -1.71 -5.69 -12.10
N PRO A 218 -2.77 -5.56 -11.26
CA PRO A 218 -3.14 -6.62 -10.32
C PRO A 218 -3.52 -7.92 -11.04
N LYS A 219 -4.26 -7.83 -12.15
CA LYS A 219 -4.67 -8.99 -12.96
C LYS A 219 -3.46 -9.68 -13.60
N PHE A 220 -2.53 -8.89 -14.13
CA PHE A 220 -1.28 -9.39 -14.69
C PHE A 220 -0.45 -10.11 -13.63
N LEU A 221 -0.29 -9.51 -12.45
CA LEU A 221 0.45 -10.12 -11.35
C LEU A 221 -0.20 -11.44 -10.89
N ALA A 222 -1.52 -11.47 -10.76
CA ALA A 222 -2.25 -12.68 -10.40
C ALA A 222 -2.05 -13.79 -11.46
N SER A 223 -2.17 -13.46 -12.74
CA SER A 223 -1.95 -14.39 -13.84
C SER A 223 -0.50 -14.87 -13.91
N ALA A 224 0.47 -13.96 -13.83
CA ALA A 224 1.89 -14.27 -13.92
C ALA A 224 2.39 -15.14 -12.74
N THR A 225 1.72 -15.10 -11.61
CA THR A 225 2.05 -15.90 -10.42
C THR A 225 1.20 -17.14 -10.28
N SER A 226 0.33 -17.44 -11.25
CA SER A 226 -0.65 -18.55 -11.20
C SER A 226 -1.50 -18.53 -9.93
N ALA A 227 -1.84 -17.33 -9.46
CA ALA A 227 -2.68 -17.16 -8.28
C ALA A 227 -4.06 -17.79 -8.51
N PHE A 228 -4.51 -18.56 -7.54
CA PHE A 228 -5.84 -19.17 -7.58
C PHE A 228 -6.91 -18.08 -7.60
N SER A 229 -7.78 -18.11 -8.62
CA SER A 229 -8.92 -17.19 -8.70
C SER A 229 -10.00 -17.65 -7.73
N GLY A 230 -10.00 -17.07 -6.54
CA GLY A 230 -11.11 -17.19 -5.61
C GLY A 230 -12.30 -16.41 -6.15
N LYS A 231 -13.35 -17.10 -6.58
CA LYS A 231 -14.62 -16.43 -6.91
C LYS A 231 -15.27 -15.93 -5.61
N ILE A 232 -14.75 -14.80 -5.10
CA ILE A 232 -15.16 -14.13 -3.85
C ILE A 232 -16.70 -14.08 -3.72
N SER A 233 -17.38 -13.75 -4.82
CA SER A 233 -18.84 -13.68 -4.84
C SER A 233 -19.51 -15.04 -4.52
N ASN A 234 -18.92 -16.14 -4.94
CA ASN A 234 -19.47 -17.46 -4.68
C ASN A 234 -19.18 -17.91 -3.24
N THR A 235 -18.00 -17.63 -2.71
CA THR A 235 -17.65 -17.94 -1.31
C THR A 235 -18.48 -17.13 -0.33
N MET A 236 -18.68 -15.84 -0.56
CA MET A 236 -19.57 -15.01 0.26
C MET A 236 -21.02 -15.52 0.22
N LYS A 237 -21.55 -15.83 -0.96
CA LYS A 237 -22.88 -16.41 -1.09
C LYS A 237 -23.00 -17.75 -0.36
N SER A 238 -21.96 -18.58 -0.40
CA SER A 238 -21.94 -19.86 0.31
C SER A 238 -21.95 -19.66 1.83
N ILE A 239 -21.19 -18.68 2.35
CA ILE A 239 -21.17 -18.32 3.76
C ILE A 239 -22.54 -17.78 4.19
N ASP A 240 -23.15 -16.90 3.40
CA ASP A 240 -24.49 -16.36 3.68
C ASP A 240 -25.54 -17.48 3.70
N ILE A 241 -25.48 -18.41 2.75
CA ILE A 241 -26.38 -19.57 2.69
C ILE A 241 -26.22 -20.45 3.94
N VAL A 242 -24.96 -20.74 4.34
CA VAL A 242 -24.68 -21.56 5.54
C VAL A 242 -25.17 -20.89 6.83
N ASN A 243 -25.06 -19.55 6.90
CA ASN A 243 -25.53 -18.79 8.08
C ASN A 243 -27.03 -18.63 8.17
N ILE A 244 -27.75 -18.73 7.05
CA ILE A 244 -29.21 -18.56 6.98
C ILE A 244 -29.95 -19.92 7.18
N LEU A 245 -29.37 -21.02 6.67
CA LEU A 245 -29.98 -22.32 6.64
C LEU A 245 -29.65 -23.13 7.89
N THR A 246 -30.66 -23.84 8.42
CA THR A 246 -30.46 -24.84 9.47
C THR A 246 -29.70 -26.07 8.92
N PRO A 247 -29.00 -26.85 9.77
CA PRO A 247 -28.31 -28.07 9.34
C PRO A 247 -29.20 -29.06 8.56
N ASN A 248 -30.46 -29.17 8.90
CA ASN A 248 -31.40 -30.06 8.23
C ASN A 248 -31.80 -29.55 6.83
N GLU A 249 -31.94 -28.23 6.68
CA GLU A 249 -32.21 -27.60 5.39
C GLU A 249 -31.00 -27.70 4.47
N LEU A 250 -29.77 -27.54 5.01
CA LEU A 250 -28.52 -27.73 4.28
C LEU A 250 -28.38 -29.15 3.74
N GLN A 251 -28.77 -30.16 4.49
CA GLN A 251 -28.74 -31.57 4.06
C GLN A 251 -29.79 -31.89 2.98
N SER A 252 -30.90 -31.15 2.97
CA SER A 252 -31.96 -31.32 1.96
C SER A 252 -31.63 -30.71 0.61
N LEU A 253 -30.60 -29.83 0.53
CA LEU A 253 -30.18 -29.20 -0.71
C LEU A 253 -29.47 -30.18 -1.64
N ASN A 254 -30.06 -30.38 -2.82
CA ASN A 254 -29.50 -31.24 -3.85
C ASN A 254 -28.38 -30.45 -4.64
N PHE A 255 -27.14 -30.57 -4.18
CA PHE A 255 -26.02 -29.91 -4.85
C PHE A 255 -25.59 -30.66 -6.10
N THR A 256 -25.66 -30.01 -7.24
CA THR A 256 -25.29 -30.57 -8.56
C THR A 256 -23.78 -30.74 -8.69
N SER A 257 -22.97 -30.16 -7.82
CA SER A 257 -21.50 -30.21 -7.87
C SER A 257 -20.94 -30.93 -6.62
N SER A 258 -20.21 -32.02 -6.86
CA SER A 258 -19.50 -32.77 -5.82
C SER A 258 -18.48 -31.91 -5.06
N LYS A 259 -17.89 -30.92 -5.74
CA LYS A 259 -16.93 -29.96 -5.18
C LYS A 259 -17.61 -29.01 -4.18
N LEU A 260 -18.80 -28.52 -4.50
CA LEU A 260 -19.59 -27.66 -3.59
C LEU A 260 -20.03 -28.47 -2.36
N ARG A 261 -20.39 -29.73 -2.54
CA ARG A 261 -20.75 -30.65 -1.47
C ARG A 261 -19.59 -30.93 -0.52
N SER A 262 -18.35 -31.08 -1.04
CA SER A 262 -17.16 -31.29 -0.21
C SER A 262 -16.75 -30.02 0.55
N GLU A 263 -16.88 -28.85 -0.07
CA GLU A 263 -16.60 -27.56 0.56
C GLU A 263 -17.61 -27.23 1.67
N LEU A 264 -18.90 -27.50 1.44
CA LEU A 264 -19.96 -27.31 2.43
C LEU A 264 -19.95 -28.40 3.51
N GLY A 265 -19.57 -29.63 3.20
CA GLY A 265 -19.38 -30.71 4.18
C GLY A 265 -18.22 -30.44 5.14
N GLY A 266 -17.17 -29.77 4.66
CA GLY A 266 -16.10 -29.25 5.53
C GLY A 266 -16.59 -28.17 6.49
N LEU A 267 -17.54 -27.34 6.08
CA LEU A 267 -18.17 -26.31 6.91
C LEU A 267 -19.17 -26.91 7.93
N GLN A 268 -19.82 -28.05 7.62
CA GLN A 268 -20.69 -28.76 8.57
C GLN A 268 -19.93 -29.34 9.77
N ASN A 269 -18.67 -29.76 9.60
CA ASN A 269 -17.80 -30.14 10.72
C ASN A 269 -17.37 -28.94 11.59
N CYS A 270 -17.61 -27.72 11.13
CA CYS A 270 -17.49 -26.48 11.90
C CYS A 270 -18.80 -26.03 12.56
N SER A 271 -19.78 -26.93 12.71
CA SER A 271 -21.14 -26.64 13.23
C SER A 271 -21.22 -26.32 14.73
N HIS A 272 -20.12 -26.22 15.41
CA HIS A 272 -20.01 -25.48 16.66
C HIS A 272 -19.56 -24.03 16.37
N PHE A 273 -20.29 -23.32 15.50
CA PHE A 273 -20.00 -21.94 15.09
C PHE A 273 -20.11 -20.92 16.25
N GLY A 274 -20.57 -21.30 17.43
CA GLY A 274 -20.42 -20.50 18.65
C GLY A 274 -18.99 -20.52 19.22
N ASP A 275 -18.30 -21.66 19.10
CA ASP A 275 -16.95 -21.85 19.66
C ASP A 275 -15.84 -21.85 18.61
N GLY A 276 -16.18 -22.15 17.37
CA GLY A 276 -15.23 -22.27 16.25
C GLY A 276 -14.71 -20.95 15.68
N LEU A 277 -15.40 -19.84 15.91
CA LEU A 277 -14.89 -18.51 15.51
C LEU A 277 -13.69 -18.07 16.36
N GLN A 278 -13.44 -18.70 17.50
CA GLN A 278 -12.24 -18.46 18.30
C GLN A 278 -11.00 -19.27 17.85
N LEU A 279 -11.18 -20.29 17.00
CA LEU A 279 -10.08 -21.17 16.58
C LEU A 279 -9.63 -20.99 15.11
N ALA A 280 -10.34 -20.18 14.33
CA ALA A 280 -9.96 -19.82 12.96
C ALA A 280 -9.28 -18.42 12.85
N PHE A 281 -8.96 -17.83 14.00
CA PHE A 281 -8.23 -16.57 14.08
C PHE A 281 -6.79 -16.77 14.56
#